data_76e74814328210cad241fa894cf749e1
#
_entry.id   76e74814328210cad241fa894cf749e1
#
_cell.length_a   1.000
_cell.length_b   1.000
_cell.length_c   1.000
_cell.angle_alpha   90.00
_cell.angle_beta   90.00
_cell.angle_gamma   90.00
#
_symmetry.space_group_name_H-M   'P 1'
#
loop_
_entity.id
_entity.type
_entity.pdbx_description
1 polymer ?
#
loop_
_entity_poly.entity_id
_entity_poly.type
_entity_poly.pdbx_seq_one_letter_code
_entity_poly.pdbx_strand_id
1 'polypeptide(L)'
;MLRQRVSTDAMMAHLRSLQQIADANDGNRATGTPGYQGSVDYIADALRSHGFDVQTPEFDLRLPFADPPTVTIGDVNFAAKPLEYTIGTPPDGVTGPLVAARVEDTPGCTEGDYDGLPVTGAVVLVDRGQCPFASKQAVAAQRGAVALIIANNVDGELPGATLGENTEVRIPVISVSKADGARMRAHPGQATIKLNAGVRTQGTRNVIAQTRTGSTGDVVMVGAHLDSVPAGPGINDDGSGVAAVLETALQLGSSPDVHNAVRFGFWGAEELGLLGSANYVQSLDVDALKDIALYLNFDMIASPNPGYFTYDGDQSTRLDPQQSPPRVPEGSAGIERTLVGYLKQAGKTAQDTSFDGRSDYESFTRAGIPVGGVFTGAVTDMTDQQAQLWGGAAGQPFDPNYHQKTDTLDRIDQTALDINGKAVAYSVGLYAQDLSGRNGVPVRDDRTRHVVAKS
;
A
#
# COMPACT_ATOMS: atom_id res chain seq x y z
N MET A 1 9.38 -24.34 21.23
CA MET A 1 8.83 -23.84 19.96
C MET A 1 9.09 -22.34 19.88
N LEU A 2 9.36 -21.79 18.69
CA LEU A 2 9.69 -20.36 18.51
C LEU A 2 8.67 -19.42 19.17
N ARG A 3 7.36 -19.69 18.98
CA ARG A 3 6.27 -18.88 19.55
C ARG A 3 6.30 -18.73 21.09
N GLN A 4 6.98 -19.62 21.81
CA GLN A 4 7.09 -19.54 23.28
C GLN A 4 8.19 -18.57 23.72
N ARG A 5 9.08 -18.19 22.82
CA ARG A 5 10.18 -17.24 23.07
C ARG A 5 9.78 -15.80 22.77
N VAL A 6 8.77 -15.60 21.93
CA VAL A 6 8.23 -14.27 21.62
C VAL A 6 7.28 -13.84 22.75
N SER A 7 7.55 -12.67 23.33
CA SER A 7 6.75 -12.13 24.43
C SER A 7 6.13 -10.78 24.08
N THR A 8 4.98 -10.52 24.66
CA THR A 8 4.30 -9.21 24.54
C THR A 8 5.17 -8.08 25.03
N ASP A 9 5.87 -8.26 26.15
CA ASP A 9 6.74 -7.23 26.72
C ASP A 9 7.87 -6.85 25.77
N ALA A 10 8.47 -7.82 25.08
CA ALA A 10 9.51 -7.55 24.07
C ALA A 10 8.95 -6.81 22.85
N MET A 11 7.79 -7.24 22.34
CA MET A 11 7.12 -6.53 21.23
C MET A 11 6.73 -5.10 21.64
N MET A 12 6.19 -4.91 22.84
CA MET A 12 5.89 -3.57 23.38
C MET A 12 7.15 -2.71 23.56
N ALA A 13 8.30 -3.31 23.86
CA ALA A 13 9.56 -2.58 23.90
C ALA A 13 9.99 -2.07 22.50
N HIS A 14 9.79 -2.89 21.45
CA HIS A 14 10.01 -2.45 20.07
C HIS A 14 9.06 -1.32 19.68
N LEU A 15 7.77 -1.45 19.99
CA LEU A 15 6.78 -0.40 19.74
C LEU A 15 7.10 0.90 20.46
N ARG A 16 7.60 0.81 21.71
CA ARG A 16 8.05 2.00 22.47
C ARG A 16 9.22 2.69 21.77
N SER A 17 10.16 1.93 21.22
CA SER A 17 11.28 2.49 20.46
C SER A 17 10.80 3.19 19.18
N LEU A 18 9.86 2.61 18.44
CA LEU A 18 9.26 3.25 17.26
C LEU A 18 8.48 4.51 17.63
N GLN A 19 7.72 4.50 18.74
CA GLN A 19 7.04 5.70 19.25
C GLN A 19 8.05 6.81 19.59
N GLN A 20 9.14 6.49 20.30
CA GLN A 20 10.18 7.46 20.64
C GLN A 20 10.86 8.05 19.40
N ILE A 21 11.09 7.23 18.37
CA ILE A 21 11.61 7.70 17.08
C ILE A 21 10.64 8.69 16.45
N ALA A 22 9.35 8.37 16.41
CA ALA A 22 8.33 9.30 15.89
C ALA A 22 8.28 10.59 16.70
N ASP A 23 8.24 10.49 18.03
CA ASP A 23 8.16 11.65 18.94
C ASP A 23 9.36 12.61 18.77
N ALA A 24 10.55 12.08 18.47
CA ALA A 24 11.75 12.84 18.19
C ALA A 24 11.78 13.45 16.76
N ASN A 25 10.84 13.09 15.89
CA ASN A 25 10.85 13.43 14.48
C ASN A 25 9.45 13.84 13.99
N ASP A 26 8.95 14.95 14.49
CA ASP A 26 7.68 15.57 14.10
C ASP A 26 6.43 14.64 14.23
N GLY A 27 6.52 13.65 15.12
CA GLY A 27 5.41 12.74 15.44
C GLY A 27 5.14 11.67 14.39
N ASN A 28 6.06 11.41 13.46
CA ASN A 28 5.86 10.41 12.43
C ASN A 28 7.14 9.66 12.02
N ARG A 29 6.96 8.58 11.27
CA ARG A 29 8.01 7.74 10.69
C ARG A 29 7.80 7.57 9.18
N ALA A 30 7.21 8.60 8.56
CA ALA A 30 6.86 8.58 7.14
C ALA A 30 8.09 8.48 6.24
N THR A 31 7.95 7.79 5.13
CA THR A 31 9.01 7.66 4.12
C THR A 31 9.57 9.03 3.75
N GLY A 32 10.91 9.13 3.76
CA GLY A 32 11.64 10.35 3.44
C GLY A 32 11.81 11.33 4.60
N THR A 33 11.37 10.97 5.78
CA THR A 33 11.60 11.75 7.01
C THR A 33 12.74 11.18 7.84
N PRO A 34 13.32 11.97 8.77
CA PRO A 34 14.26 11.45 9.73
C PRO A 34 13.68 10.33 10.61
N GLY A 35 12.36 10.35 10.87
CA GLY A 35 11.66 9.29 11.60
C GLY A 35 11.71 7.95 10.88
N TYR A 36 11.56 7.93 9.56
CA TYR A 36 11.76 6.72 8.79
C TYR A 36 13.21 6.22 8.84
N GLN A 37 14.17 7.11 8.64
CA GLN A 37 15.58 6.75 8.71
C GLN A 37 15.94 6.18 10.10
N GLY A 38 15.46 6.80 11.18
CA GLY A 38 15.63 6.29 12.53
C GLY A 38 15.01 4.90 12.73
N SER A 39 13.86 4.64 12.10
CA SER A 39 13.23 3.31 12.11
C SER A 39 14.07 2.27 11.38
N VAL A 40 14.62 2.60 10.21
CA VAL A 40 15.56 1.74 9.46
C VAL A 40 16.79 1.40 10.30
N ASP A 41 17.41 2.40 10.90
CA ASP A 41 18.61 2.23 11.72
C ASP A 41 18.32 1.34 12.94
N TYR A 42 17.20 1.57 13.62
CA TYR A 42 16.76 0.76 14.76
C TYR A 42 16.61 -0.73 14.40
N ILE A 43 15.90 -1.03 13.32
CA ILE A 43 15.69 -2.42 12.88
C ILE A 43 17.01 -3.06 12.43
N ALA A 44 17.80 -2.33 11.62
CA ALA A 44 19.05 -2.85 11.11
C ALA A 44 20.05 -3.14 12.25
N ASP A 45 20.16 -2.28 13.24
CA ASP A 45 21.06 -2.44 14.38
C ASP A 45 20.60 -3.56 15.31
N ALA A 46 19.29 -3.70 15.55
CA ALA A 46 18.75 -4.83 16.31
C ALA A 46 19.10 -6.17 15.64
N LEU A 47 18.91 -6.29 14.34
CA LEU A 47 19.23 -7.51 13.59
C LEU A 47 20.75 -7.78 13.55
N ARG A 48 21.57 -6.76 13.31
CA ARG A 48 23.05 -6.89 13.29
C ARG A 48 23.60 -7.34 14.64
N SER A 49 23.08 -6.78 15.75
CA SER A 49 23.49 -7.15 17.10
C SER A 49 23.16 -8.61 17.44
N HIS A 50 22.22 -9.23 16.71
CA HIS A 50 21.90 -10.66 16.81
C HIS A 50 22.54 -11.51 15.72
N GLY A 51 23.56 -10.96 15.04
CA GLY A 51 24.42 -11.71 14.12
C GLY A 51 23.88 -11.86 12.71
N PHE A 52 22.79 -11.17 12.33
CA PHE A 52 22.32 -11.19 10.95
C PHE A 52 23.21 -10.33 10.04
N ASP A 53 23.35 -10.78 8.79
CA ASP A 53 23.83 -9.94 7.71
C ASP A 53 22.65 -9.14 7.17
N VAL A 54 22.67 -7.82 7.41
CA VAL A 54 21.55 -6.94 7.09
C VAL A 54 21.87 -6.12 5.87
N GLN A 55 20.99 -6.21 4.89
CA GLN A 55 21.00 -5.38 3.69
C GLN A 55 19.95 -4.28 3.81
N THR A 56 20.29 -3.08 3.35
CA THR A 56 19.39 -1.94 3.27
C THR A 56 19.35 -1.42 1.82
N PRO A 57 18.74 -2.19 0.89
CA PRO A 57 18.74 -1.81 -0.52
C PRO A 57 18.01 -0.47 -0.71
N GLU A 58 18.70 0.45 -1.39
CA GLU A 58 18.17 1.75 -1.72
C GLU A 58 17.41 1.69 -3.05
N PHE A 59 16.37 2.49 -3.15
CA PHE A 59 15.61 2.70 -4.38
C PHE A 59 15.01 4.10 -4.40
N ASP A 60 14.78 4.59 -5.61
CA ASP A 60 14.22 5.91 -5.83
C ASP A 60 12.70 5.85 -5.99
N LEU A 61 12.03 6.75 -5.31
CA LEU A 61 10.61 7.02 -5.44
C LEU A 61 10.40 8.22 -6.34
N ARG A 62 9.41 8.14 -7.20
CA ARG A 62 8.92 9.26 -7.99
C ARG A 62 7.64 9.79 -7.34
N LEU A 63 7.76 10.84 -6.55
CA LEU A 63 6.66 11.38 -5.77
C LEU A 63 6.04 12.58 -6.46
N PRO A 64 4.74 12.56 -6.80
CA PRO A 64 4.05 13.73 -7.31
C PRO A 64 3.95 14.78 -6.21
N PHE A 65 4.06 16.05 -6.60
CA PHE A 65 3.74 17.18 -5.74
C PHE A 65 2.92 18.19 -6.53
N ALA A 66 2.01 18.87 -5.86
CA ALA A 66 1.27 19.98 -6.44
C ALA A 66 0.73 20.90 -5.35
N ASP A 67 0.83 22.20 -5.61
CA ASP A 67 0.13 23.20 -4.82
C ASP A 67 -1.33 23.35 -5.31
N PRO A 68 -2.24 23.90 -4.49
CA PRO A 68 -3.59 24.21 -4.95
C PRO A 68 -3.56 25.12 -6.19
N PRO A 69 -4.24 24.75 -7.30
CA PRO A 69 -4.22 25.55 -8.52
C PRO A 69 -5.08 26.81 -8.38
N THR A 70 -4.71 27.86 -9.10
CA THR A 70 -5.59 28.98 -9.37
C THR A 70 -6.20 28.83 -10.75
N VAL A 71 -7.53 28.89 -10.84
CA VAL A 71 -8.28 28.74 -12.09
C VAL A 71 -9.26 29.89 -12.23
N THR A 72 -9.13 30.65 -13.32
CA THR A 72 -10.06 31.75 -13.64
C THR A 72 -10.60 31.60 -15.05
N ILE A 73 -11.87 31.95 -15.22
CA ILE A 73 -12.48 32.12 -16.55
C ILE A 73 -13.06 33.54 -16.59
N GLY A 74 -12.47 34.41 -17.39
CA GLY A 74 -12.71 35.85 -17.27
C GLY A 74 -12.35 36.30 -15.86
N ASP A 75 -13.31 36.91 -15.17
CA ASP A 75 -13.14 37.39 -13.77
C ASP A 75 -13.63 36.42 -12.69
N VAL A 76 -14.05 35.22 -13.09
CA VAL A 76 -14.62 34.23 -12.15
C VAL A 76 -13.57 33.19 -11.75
N ASN A 77 -13.39 33.02 -10.42
CA ASN A 77 -12.54 31.99 -9.86
C ASN A 77 -13.32 30.68 -9.69
N PHE A 78 -12.63 29.55 -9.91
CA PHE A 78 -13.18 28.21 -9.72
C PHE A 78 -12.30 27.40 -8.78
N ALA A 79 -12.93 26.64 -7.89
CA ALA A 79 -12.24 25.67 -7.07
C ALA A 79 -11.79 24.48 -7.95
N ALA A 80 -10.54 24.09 -7.81
CA ALA A 80 -9.97 23.00 -8.59
C ALA A 80 -8.93 22.23 -7.76
N LYS A 81 -8.65 20.99 -8.17
CA LYS A 81 -7.59 20.16 -7.61
C LYS A 81 -6.65 19.68 -8.73
N PRO A 82 -5.33 19.60 -8.48
CA PRO A 82 -4.40 19.01 -9.43
C PRO A 82 -4.63 17.50 -9.50
N LEU A 83 -4.38 16.87 -10.66
CA LEU A 83 -4.23 15.42 -10.71
C LEU A 83 -2.82 15.05 -10.27
N GLU A 84 -2.68 13.90 -9.61
CA GLU A 84 -1.36 13.35 -9.31
C GLU A 84 -0.56 13.11 -10.60
N TYR A 85 0.73 13.35 -10.54
CA TYR A 85 1.68 13.31 -11.66
C TYR A 85 1.43 14.33 -12.77
N THR A 86 0.58 15.35 -12.54
CA THR A 86 0.48 16.47 -13.48
C THR A 86 1.75 17.31 -13.49
N ILE A 87 1.95 18.07 -14.58
CA ILE A 87 3.02 19.05 -14.67
C ILE A 87 2.52 20.44 -14.28
N GLY A 88 3.42 21.28 -13.81
CA GLY A 88 3.14 22.69 -13.52
C GLY A 88 2.98 23.55 -14.78
N THR A 89 2.54 24.78 -14.54
CA THR A 89 2.52 25.84 -15.56
C THR A 89 3.78 26.71 -15.47
N PRO A 90 4.11 27.51 -16.49
CA PRO A 90 4.99 28.65 -16.29
C PRO A 90 4.53 29.55 -15.13
N PRO A 91 5.42 30.39 -14.54
CA PRO A 91 5.07 31.24 -13.38
C PRO A 91 3.85 32.15 -13.61
N ASP A 92 3.68 32.63 -14.84
CA ASP A 92 2.53 33.48 -15.22
C ASP A 92 1.26 32.66 -15.50
N GLY A 93 1.37 31.34 -15.51
CA GLY A 93 0.27 30.44 -15.85
C GLY A 93 0.19 30.13 -17.35
N VAL A 94 -0.81 29.37 -17.72
CA VAL A 94 -1.24 29.16 -19.11
C VAL A 94 -2.60 29.79 -19.31
N THR A 95 -2.79 30.47 -20.44
CA THR A 95 -4.04 31.17 -20.78
C THR A 95 -4.46 30.80 -22.20
N GLY A 96 -5.73 30.48 -22.36
CA GLY A 96 -6.32 30.20 -23.66
C GLY A 96 -7.85 30.27 -23.61
N PRO A 97 -8.52 30.30 -24.76
CA PRO A 97 -9.99 30.19 -24.77
C PRO A 97 -10.42 28.88 -24.13
N LEU A 98 -11.46 28.93 -23.31
CA LEU A 98 -12.07 27.71 -22.78
C LEU A 98 -12.84 27.01 -23.89
N VAL A 99 -12.47 25.78 -24.21
CA VAL A 99 -13.14 24.93 -25.20
C VAL A 99 -13.65 23.68 -24.50
N ALA A 100 -14.95 23.54 -24.41
CA ALA A 100 -15.57 22.36 -23.83
C ALA A 100 -15.74 21.29 -24.94
N ALA A 101 -15.21 20.08 -24.71
CA ALA A 101 -15.53 18.93 -25.53
C ALA A 101 -17.03 18.58 -25.41
N ARG A 102 -17.54 17.82 -26.36
CA ARG A 102 -18.93 17.37 -26.34
C ARG A 102 -19.19 16.49 -25.12
N VAL A 103 -20.36 16.62 -24.54
CA VAL A 103 -20.84 15.71 -23.48
C VAL A 103 -21.36 14.46 -24.16
N GLU A 104 -20.62 13.37 -24.04
CA GLU A 104 -20.93 12.07 -24.65
C GLU A 104 -20.35 10.93 -23.81
N ASP A 105 -20.56 9.69 -24.23
CA ASP A 105 -20.14 8.51 -23.49
C ASP A 105 -18.62 8.37 -23.36
N THR A 106 -17.85 8.91 -24.31
CA THR A 106 -16.38 8.85 -24.35
C THR A 106 -15.71 10.23 -24.36
N PRO A 107 -15.96 11.10 -23.38
CA PRO A 107 -15.56 12.51 -23.45
C PRO A 107 -14.04 12.68 -23.47
N GLY A 108 -13.51 13.15 -24.61
CA GLY A 108 -12.10 13.44 -24.81
C GLY A 108 -11.16 12.21 -24.84
N CYS A 109 -11.70 11.03 -25.16
CA CYS A 109 -10.92 9.79 -25.23
C CYS A 109 -10.27 9.57 -26.59
N THR A 110 -10.79 10.18 -27.65
CA THR A 110 -10.30 10.08 -29.03
C THR A 110 -10.15 11.44 -29.69
N GLU A 111 -9.35 11.52 -30.75
CA GLU A 111 -9.21 12.77 -31.52
C GLU A 111 -10.54 13.24 -32.11
N GLY A 112 -11.42 12.30 -32.49
CA GLY A 112 -12.74 12.61 -33.05
C GLY A 112 -13.66 13.38 -32.09
N ASP A 113 -13.44 13.25 -30.78
CA ASP A 113 -14.22 13.97 -29.76
C ASP A 113 -13.98 15.50 -29.80
N TYR A 114 -12.93 15.91 -30.51
CA TYR A 114 -12.54 17.31 -30.70
C TYR A 114 -12.79 17.83 -32.13
N ASP A 115 -13.38 17.03 -33.02
CA ASP A 115 -13.60 17.46 -34.41
C ASP A 115 -14.49 18.69 -34.53
N GLY A 116 -14.01 19.68 -35.27
CA GLY A 116 -14.67 20.97 -35.42
C GLY A 116 -14.52 21.95 -34.27
N LEU A 117 -13.76 21.59 -33.21
CA LEU A 117 -13.49 22.47 -32.07
C LEU A 117 -12.12 23.16 -32.23
N PRO A 118 -12.00 24.45 -31.83
CA PRO A 118 -10.75 25.21 -31.91
C PRO A 118 -9.83 24.90 -30.71
N VAL A 119 -9.29 23.69 -30.66
CA VAL A 119 -8.51 23.16 -29.51
C VAL A 119 -7.09 23.73 -29.42
N THR A 120 -6.48 24.07 -30.55
CA THR A 120 -5.10 24.59 -30.58
C THR A 120 -4.98 25.90 -29.77
N GLY A 121 -4.12 25.87 -28.74
CA GLY A 121 -3.91 26.99 -27.84
C GLY A 121 -5.04 27.17 -26.79
N ALA A 122 -5.98 26.24 -26.71
CA ALA A 122 -7.12 26.31 -25.80
C ALA A 122 -6.83 25.62 -24.45
N VAL A 123 -7.53 26.05 -23.41
CA VAL A 123 -7.78 25.29 -22.19
C VAL A 123 -9.01 24.44 -22.45
N VAL A 124 -8.86 23.13 -22.42
CA VAL A 124 -9.92 22.18 -22.77
C VAL A 124 -10.63 21.68 -21.52
N LEU A 125 -11.95 21.63 -21.57
CA LEU A 125 -12.81 21.05 -20.53
C LEU A 125 -13.44 19.76 -21.05
N VAL A 126 -13.22 18.64 -20.32
CA VAL A 126 -13.84 17.33 -20.61
C VAL A 126 -14.49 16.76 -19.35
N ASP A 127 -15.45 15.86 -19.51
CA ASP A 127 -16.01 15.13 -18.39
C ASP A 127 -15.19 13.87 -18.07
N ARG A 128 -15.24 13.44 -16.80
CA ARG A 128 -14.80 12.11 -16.38
C ARG A 128 -15.62 11.05 -17.11
N GLY A 129 -15.01 9.92 -17.48
CA GLY A 129 -15.67 8.73 -18.02
C GLY A 129 -14.82 7.96 -19.02
N GLN A 130 -15.17 6.69 -19.19
CA GLN A 130 -14.72 5.66 -20.13
C GLN A 130 -13.21 5.40 -20.24
N CYS A 131 -12.36 6.37 -20.47
CA CYS A 131 -10.92 6.16 -20.62
C CYS A 131 -10.13 6.75 -19.46
N PRO A 132 -8.88 6.28 -19.25
CA PRO A 132 -7.96 6.85 -18.25
C PRO A 132 -7.71 8.34 -18.50
N PHE A 133 -7.45 9.10 -17.42
CA PHE A 133 -7.13 10.52 -17.50
C PHE A 133 -5.85 10.78 -18.31
N ALA A 134 -4.89 9.86 -18.24
CA ALA A 134 -3.68 9.86 -19.07
C ALA A 134 -4.00 9.91 -20.57
N SER A 135 -4.98 9.12 -21.01
CA SER A 135 -5.41 9.12 -22.43
C SER A 135 -6.07 10.45 -22.80
N LYS A 136 -6.92 11.00 -21.94
CA LYS A 136 -7.57 12.30 -22.19
C LYS A 136 -6.55 13.43 -22.36
N GLN A 137 -5.52 13.50 -21.50
CA GLN A 137 -4.48 14.51 -21.61
C GLN A 137 -3.63 14.31 -22.89
N ALA A 138 -3.31 13.06 -23.23
CA ALA A 138 -2.51 12.77 -24.42
C ALA A 138 -3.23 13.25 -25.70
N VAL A 139 -4.52 12.93 -25.83
CA VAL A 139 -5.36 13.35 -26.98
C VAL A 139 -5.53 14.87 -27.02
N ALA A 140 -5.83 15.52 -25.89
CA ALA A 140 -5.95 16.97 -25.82
C ALA A 140 -4.65 17.67 -26.21
N ALA A 141 -3.50 17.20 -25.69
CA ALA A 141 -2.19 17.72 -26.02
C ALA A 141 -1.84 17.53 -27.52
N GLN A 142 -2.17 16.38 -28.08
CA GLN A 142 -1.97 16.09 -29.51
C GLN A 142 -2.77 17.04 -30.41
N ARG A 143 -3.98 17.45 -29.95
CA ARG A 143 -4.81 18.45 -30.63
C ARG A 143 -4.38 19.90 -30.38
N GLY A 144 -3.30 20.10 -29.60
CA GLY A 144 -2.69 21.40 -29.34
C GLY A 144 -3.29 22.19 -28.19
N ALA A 145 -4.02 21.52 -27.28
CA ALA A 145 -4.46 22.13 -26.02
C ALA A 145 -3.25 22.55 -25.17
N VAL A 146 -3.39 23.63 -24.38
CA VAL A 146 -2.36 24.12 -23.45
C VAL A 146 -2.58 23.67 -22.02
N ALA A 147 -3.80 23.25 -21.68
CA ALA A 147 -4.16 22.63 -20.39
C ALA A 147 -5.46 21.83 -20.53
N LEU A 148 -5.68 20.90 -19.59
CA LEU A 148 -6.89 20.08 -19.52
C LEU A 148 -7.57 20.24 -18.16
N ILE A 149 -8.87 20.52 -18.19
CA ILE A 149 -9.76 20.51 -17.02
C ILE A 149 -10.68 19.29 -17.12
N ILE A 150 -10.73 18.47 -16.08
CA ILE A 150 -11.61 17.30 -16.00
C ILE A 150 -12.72 17.58 -15.02
N ALA A 151 -13.95 17.67 -15.50
CA ALA A 151 -15.13 17.80 -14.65
C ALA A 151 -15.56 16.42 -14.15
N ASN A 152 -15.86 16.29 -12.85
CA ASN A 152 -16.42 15.05 -12.33
C ASN A 152 -17.81 14.78 -12.97
N ASN A 153 -18.15 13.53 -13.17
CA ASN A 153 -19.43 13.11 -13.75
C ASN A 153 -20.49 12.74 -12.69
N VAL A 154 -20.06 12.69 -11.41
CA VAL A 154 -20.94 12.51 -10.24
C VAL A 154 -20.82 13.72 -9.32
N ASP A 155 -21.77 13.90 -8.41
CA ASP A 155 -21.75 15.01 -7.47
C ASP A 155 -20.54 14.92 -6.52
N GLY A 156 -19.97 16.06 -6.17
CA GLY A 156 -18.79 16.17 -5.34
C GLY A 156 -17.47 16.31 -6.12
N GLU A 157 -16.38 16.27 -5.37
CA GLU A 157 -15.02 16.34 -5.90
C GLU A 157 -14.61 15.02 -6.54
N LEU A 158 -13.51 15.03 -7.30
CA LEU A 158 -12.89 13.85 -7.89
C LEU A 158 -11.74 13.39 -6.97
N PRO A 159 -11.97 12.41 -6.07
CA PRO A 159 -10.94 11.98 -5.13
C PRO A 159 -9.90 11.08 -5.82
N GLY A 160 -8.62 11.21 -5.42
CA GLY A 160 -7.55 10.30 -5.84
C GLY A 160 -7.32 10.25 -7.35
N ALA A 161 -7.57 11.34 -8.07
CA ALA A 161 -7.38 11.38 -9.52
C ALA A 161 -5.89 11.43 -9.87
N THR A 162 -5.43 10.45 -10.64
CA THR A 162 -4.04 10.30 -11.04
C THR A 162 -3.90 10.16 -12.56
N LEU A 163 -2.79 10.66 -13.08
CA LEU A 163 -2.36 10.40 -14.46
C LEU A 163 -1.50 9.12 -14.55
N GLY A 164 -1.01 8.63 -13.40
CA GLY A 164 -0.12 7.49 -13.33
C GLY A 164 1.37 7.87 -13.44
N GLU A 165 2.19 7.19 -12.66
CA GLU A 165 3.63 7.49 -12.49
C GLU A 165 4.42 7.47 -13.79
N ASN A 166 4.06 6.58 -14.73
CA ASN A 166 4.78 6.34 -15.97
C ASN A 166 4.17 7.03 -17.20
N THR A 167 3.21 7.94 -16.97
CA THR A 167 2.57 8.69 -18.04
C THR A 167 3.49 9.82 -18.51
N GLU A 168 3.69 9.93 -19.83
CA GLU A 168 4.25 11.13 -20.45
C GLU A 168 3.21 12.25 -20.43
N VAL A 169 3.30 13.12 -19.43
CA VAL A 169 2.38 14.26 -19.26
C VAL A 169 2.92 15.45 -20.04
N ARG A 170 2.14 15.99 -20.97
CA ARG A 170 2.53 17.06 -21.89
C ARG A 170 1.88 18.40 -21.58
N ILE A 171 0.74 18.40 -20.90
CA ILE A 171 0.00 19.60 -20.51
C ILE A 171 -0.47 19.49 -19.05
N PRO A 172 -0.60 20.62 -18.32
CA PRO A 172 -1.18 20.62 -16.99
C PRO A 172 -2.60 20.06 -16.97
N VAL A 173 -2.91 19.24 -15.96
CA VAL A 173 -4.24 18.62 -15.78
C VAL A 173 -4.75 18.88 -14.38
N ILE A 174 -5.96 19.43 -14.32
CA ILE A 174 -6.68 19.69 -13.06
C ILE A 174 -8.08 19.11 -13.12
N SER A 175 -8.71 18.95 -11.97
CA SER A 175 -10.11 18.52 -11.86
C SER A 175 -10.96 19.56 -11.17
N VAL A 176 -12.25 19.57 -11.52
CA VAL A 176 -13.29 20.39 -10.92
C VAL A 176 -14.51 19.55 -10.57
N SER A 177 -15.36 20.06 -9.68
CA SER A 177 -16.66 19.42 -9.40
C SER A 177 -17.55 19.37 -10.65
N LYS A 178 -18.53 18.47 -10.66
CA LYS A 178 -19.55 18.42 -11.72
C LYS A 178 -20.28 19.76 -11.88
N ALA A 179 -20.62 20.39 -10.76
CA ALA A 179 -21.29 21.69 -10.74
C ALA A 179 -20.43 22.79 -11.35
N ASP A 180 -19.14 22.84 -11.02
CA ASP A 180 -18.22 23.83 -11.59
C ASP A 180 -17.96 23.58 -13.06
N GLY A 181 -17.85 22.31 -13.49
CA GLY A 181 -17.79 21.96 -14.91
C GLY A 181 -18.97 22.48 -15.70
N ALA A 182 -20.20 22.34 -15.16
CA ALA A 182 -21.41 22.89 -15.78
C ALA A 182 -21.40 24.41 -15.83
N ARG A 183 -20.95 25.06 -14.74
CA ARG A 183 -20.80 26.54 -14.70
C ARG A 183 -19.77 27.03 -15.72
N MET A 184 -18.64 26.34 -15.87
CA MET A 184 -17.61 26.68 -16.86
C MET A 184 -18.17 26.60 -18.29
N ARG A 185 -18.95 25.57 -18.62
CA ARG A 185 -19.60 25.42 -19.92
C ARG A 185 -20.56 26.58 -20.24
N ALA A 186 -21.23 27.09 -19.22
CA ALA A 186 -22.20 28.21 -19.35
C ALA A 186 -21.50 29.59 -19.47
N HIS A 187 -20.21 29.68 -19.16
CA HIS A 187 -19.45 30.94 -19.14
C HIS A 187 -18.22 30.83 -20.05
N PRO A 188 -18.40 30.91 -21.39
CA PRO A 188 -17.27 30.89 -22.30
C PRO A 188 -16.39 32.13 -22.10
N GLY A 189 -15.09 31.96 -22.19
CA GLY A 189 -14.15 33.06 -21.99
C GLY A 189 -12.69 32.60 -22.04
N GLN A 190 -11.78 33.51 -21.74
CA GLN A 190 -10.37 33.18 -21.53
C GLN A 190 -10.22 32.49 -20.18
N ALA A 191 -9.67 31.29 -20.20
CA ALA A 191 -9.32 30.54 -19.02
C ALA A 191 -7.83 30.69 -18.72
N THR A 192 -7.49 30.97 -17.48
CA THR A 192 -6.11 31.02 -16.99
C THR A 192 -5.94 30.01 -15.87
N ILE A 193 -4.91 29.17 -15.96
CA ILE A 193 -4.53 28.19 -14.95
C ILE A 193 -3.11 28.50 -14.49
N LYS A 194 -2.92 28.62 -13.16
CA LYS A 194 -1.61 28.67 -12.52
C LYS A 194 -1.49 27.47 -11.60
N LEU A 195 -0.43 26.70 -11.77
CA LEU A 195 -0.18 25.48 -11.04
C LEU A 195 1.32 25.27 -10.85
N ASN A 196 1.76 25.13 -9.61
CA ASN A 196 3.08 24.61 -9.29
C ASN A 196 2.93 23.11 -9.00
N ALA A 197 3.40 22.27 -9.89
CA ALA A 197 3.31 20.81 -9.79
C ALA A 197 4.45 20.12 -10.54
N GLY A 198 4.70 18.88 -10.19
CA GLY A 198 5.72 18.07 -10.87
C GLY A 198 5.94 16.75 -10.14
N VAL A 199 7.08 16.13 -10.43
CA VAL A 199 7.54 14.90 -9.79
C VAL A 199 8.91 15.16 -9.20
N ARG A 200 9.09 14.80 -7.94
CA ARG A 200 10.40 14.81 -7.27
C ARG A 200 10.88 13.38 -7.08
N THR A 201 12.18 13.16 -7.24
CA THR A 201 12.83 11.90 -6.90
C THR A 201 13.26 11.95 -5.44
N GLN A 202 12.96 10.89 -4.69
CA GLN A 202 13.34 10.74 -3.30
C GLN A 202 13.86 9.33 -3.06
N GLY A 203 15.11 9.21 -2.57
CA GLY A 203 15.67 7.94 -2.17
C GLY A 203 15.04 7.42 -0.88
N THR A 204 14.80 6.12 -0.84
CA THR A 204 14.40 5.39 0.37
C THR A 204 15.04 4.01 0.38
N ARG A 205 14.76 3.20 1.40
CA ARG A 205 15.33 1.86 1.52
C ARG A 205 14.42 0.90 2.25
N ASN A 206 14.55 -0.38 1.92
CA ASN A 206 14.02 -1.49 2.71
C ASN A 206 15.08 -2.00 3.69
N VAL A 207 14.69 -2.82 4.66
CA VAL A 207 15.62 -3.61 5.48
C VAL A 207 15.36 -5.09 5.22
N ILE A 208 16.40 -5.82 4.84
CA ILE A 208 16.33 -7.26 4.52
C ILE A 208 17.38 -8.00 5.34
N ALA A 209 16.98 -9.09 5.98
CA ALA A 209 17.88 -10.01 6.66
C ALA A 209 17.47 -11.46 6.40
N GLN A 210 18.42 -12.39 6.40
CA GLN A 210 18.14 -13.80 6.18
C GLN A 210 18.97 -14.64 7.13
N THR A 211 18.44 -15.79 7.53
CA THR A 211 19.19 -16.79 8.27
C THR A 211 20.35 -17.33 7.41
N ARG A 212 21.46 -17.65 8.07
CA ARG A 212 22.65 -18.23 7.42
C ARG A 212 22.49 -19.74 7.16
N THR A 213 21.51 -20.35 7.81
CA THR A 213 21.17 -21.77 7.73
C THR A 213 19.83 -21.95 7.03
N GLY A 214 19.58 -23.19 6.61
CA GLY A 214 18.39 -23.56 5.85
C GLY A 214 18.60 -23.47 4.33
N SER A 215 17.73 -24.13 3.58
CA SER A 215 17.72 -24.13 2.11
C SER A 215 17.42 -22.73 1.56
N THR A 216 18.31 -22.17 0.77
CA THR A 216 18.11 -20.91 0.07
C THR A 216 17.24 -21.03 -1.18
N GLY A 217 16.95 -22.24 -1.62
CA GLY A 217 15.97 -22.54 -2.67
C GLY A 217 14.53 -22.71 -2.16
N ASP A 218 14.34 -22.62 -0.83
CA ASP A 218 13.05 -22.77 -0.15
C ASP A 218 12.88 -21.72 0.94
N VAL A 219 13.04 -20.46 0.57
CA VAL A 219 12.98 -19.33 1.51
C VAL A 219 11.57 -19.10 2.00
N VAL A 220 11.39 -19.15 3.31
CA VAL A 220 10.21 -18.65 4.00
C VAL A 220 10.39 -17.14 4.20
N MET A 221 9.64 -16.34 3.49
CA MET A 221 9.74 -14.89 3.63
C MET A 221 8.61 -14.34 4.50
N VAL A 222 8.94 -13.40 5.37
CA VAL A 222 8.01 -12.74 6.27
C VAL A 222 8.30 -11.25 6.32
N GLY A 223 7.26 -10.43 6.33
CA GLY A 223 7.45 -8.98 6.31
C GLY A 223 6.31 -8.18 6.91
N ALA A 224 6.65 -6.90 7.11
CA ALA A 224 5.80 -5.83 7.60
C ALA A 224 6.30 -4.51 7.04
N HIS A 225 5.46 -3.49 6.92
CA HIS A 225 5.97 -2.19 6.47
C HIS A 225 6.48 -1.33 7.63
N LEU A 226 7.53 -0.59 7.33
CA LEU A 226 8.28 0.14 8.35
C LEU A 226 7.89 1.62 8.43
N ASP A 227 7.37 2.18 7.34
CA ASP A 227 6.93 3.56 7.30
C ASP A 227 5.55 3.76 7.94
N SER A 228 5.27 4.97 8.34
CA SER A 228 3.94 5.45 8.71
C SER A 228 3.45 6.50 7.72
N VAL A 229 2.18 6.86 7.82
CA VAL A 229 1.67 8.10 7.22
C VAL A 229 2.30 9.34 7.87
N PRO A 230 2.37 10.49 7.17
CA PRO A 230 2.87 11.74 7.78
C PRO A 230 2.02 12.26 8.95
N ALA A 231 0.76 11.83 9.05
CA ALA A 231 -0.18 12.30 10.04
C ALA A 231 0.08 11.77 11.45
N GLY A 232 0.78 10.64 11.61
CA GLY A 232 0.96 10.01 12.91
C GLY A 232 2.13 9.03 12.99
N PRO A 233 2.37 8.48 14.19
CA PRO A 233 3.50 7.60 14.44
C PRO A 233 3.37 6.20 13.86
N GLY A 234 2.15 5.74 13.50
CA GLY A 234 1.91 4.43 12.90
C GLY A 234 2.33 3.27 13.81
N ILE A 235 1.83 3.23 15.04
CA ILE A 235 2.28 2.20 16.00
C ILE A 235 1.51 0.90 15.83
N ASN A 236 0.22 0.95 15.48
CA ASN A 236 -0.50 -0.23 15.01
C ASN A 236 -0.28 -0.43 13.51
N ASP A 237 -0.31 0.63 12.72
CA ASP A 237 -0.14 0.66 11.28
C ASP A 237 1.25 1.20 10.88
N ASP A 238 2.29 0.39 10.65
CA ASP A 238 2.38 -1.05 10.90
C ASP A 238 3.50 -1.38 11.88
N GLY A 239 3.66 -0.53 12.90
CA GLY A 239 4.58 -0.82 14.01
C GLY A 239 4.29 -2.17 14.66
N SER A 240 3.01 -2.58 14.76
CA SER A 240 2.61 -3.85 15.37
C SER A 240 3.15 -5.05 14.61
N GLY A 241 3.03 -5.08 13.29
CA GLY A 241 3.63 -6.09 12.44
C GLY A 241 5.15 -6.07 12.50
N VAL A 242 5.76 -4.88 12.42
CA VAL A 242 7.21 -4.70 12.53
C VAL A 242 7.74 -5.29 13.84
N ALA A 243 7.10 -4.98 14.98
CA ALA A 243 7.55 -5.48 16.29
C ALA A 243 7.48 -7.02 16.37
N ALA A 244 6.42 -7.62 15.84
CA ALA A 244 6.24 -9.07 15.85
C ALA A 244 7.23 -9.79 14.90
N VAL A 245 7.45 -9.25 13.71
CA VAL A 245 8.42 -9.79 12.75
C VAL A 245 9.85 -9.64 13.28
N LEU A 246 10.20 -8.48 13.83
CA LEU A 246 11.52 -8.24 14.43
C LEU A 246 11.75 -9.20 15.61
N GLU A 247 10.84 -9.26 16.58
CA GLU A 247 11.00 -10.13 17.75
C GLU A 247 11.11 -11.60 17.32
N THR A 248 10.34 -12.02 16.32
CA THR A 248 10.44 -13.38 15.75
C THR A 248 11.83 -13.63 15.17
N ALA A 249 12.41 -12.65 14.45
CA ALA A 249 13.77 -12.76 13.90
C ALA A 249 14.82 -12.88 15.02
N LEU A 250 14.75 -12.02 16.05
CA LEU A 250 15.70 -12.03 17.18
C LEU A 250 15.64 -13.35 17.95
N GLN A 251 14.43 -13.88 18.17
CA GLN A 251 14.24 -15.16 18.87
C GLN A 251 14.58 -16.39 18.03
N LEU A 252 14.46 -16.30 16.70
CA LEU A 252 14.91 -17.35 15.80
C LEU A 252 16.44 -17.41 15.77
N GLY A 253 17.09 -16.23 15.72
CA GLY A 253 18.52 -16.07 15.58
C GLY A 253 19.00 -16.20 14.12
N SER A 254 20.26 -15.78 13.91
CA SER A 254 20.84 -15.75 12.54
C SER A 254 21.29 -17.10 12.00
N SER A 255 21.43 -18.12 12.85
CA SER A 255 21.91 -19.48 12.45
C SER A 255 21.09 -20.57 13.15
N PRO A 256 19.76 -20.58 12.98
CA PRO A 256 18.89 -21.56 13.62
C PRO A 256 19.06 -22.95 12.99
N ASP A 257 18.65 -23.99 13.72
CA ASP A 257 18.51 -25.33 13.18
C ASP A 257 17.17 -25.46 12.43
N VAL A 258 17.21 -25.19 11.13
CA VAL A 258 16.04 -25.15 10.23
C VAL A 258 16.35 -25.81 8.89
N HIS A 259 15.31 -26.35 8.26
CA HIS A 259 15.42 -26.92 6.93
C HIS A 259 15.37 -25.85 5.83
N ASN A 260 14.53 -24.84 6.00
CA ASN A 260 14.29 -23.76 5.03
C ASN A 260 14.81 -22.43 5.59
N ALA A 261 15.55 -21.67 4.79
CA ALA A 261 16.00 -20.34 5.19
C ALA A 261 14.81 -19.41 5.44
N VAL A 262 14.96 -18.50 6.41
CA VAL A 262 13.96 -17.50 6.72
C VAL A 262 14.49 -16.13 6.35
N ARG A 263 13.73 -15.38 5.55
CA ARG A 263 14.04 -14.02 5.14
C ARG A 263 13.03 -13.05 5.71
N PHE A 264 13.55 -12.03 6.39
CA PHE A 264 12.77 -10.96 7.01
C PHE A 264 12.84 -9.72 6.15
N GLY A 265 11.69 -9.14 5.78
CA GLY A 265 11.58 -7.91 5.01
C GLY A 265 10.84 -6.84 5.81
N PHE A 266 11.45 -5.65 5.91
CA PHE A 266 10.79 -4.46 6.48
C PHE A 266 10.74 -3.43 5.37
N TRP A 267 9.51 -3.14 4.91
CA TRP A 267 9.29 -2.40 3.68
C TRP A 267 9.17 -0.91 3.93
N GLY A 268 9.77 -0.12 3.06
CA GLY A 268 9.54 1.31 3.02
C GLY A 268 8.49 1.69 1.98
N ALA A 269 7.90 2.86 2.15
CA ALA A 269 6.96 3.43 1.19
C ALA A 269 5.75 2.54 0.85
N GLU A 270 5.27 1.77 1.83
CA GLU A 270 3.99 1.07 1.71
C GLU A 270 2.86 2.08 1.58
N GLU A 271 2.85 3.08 2.45
CA GLU A 271 1.85 4.16 2.54
C GLU A 271 1.79 5.06 1.29
N LEU A 272 2.77 4.93 0.41
CA LEU A 272 2.85 5.61 -0.88
C LEU A 272 2.45 4.71 -2.05
N GLY A 273 1.86 3.55 -1.78
CA GLY A 273 1.37 2.60 -2.76
C GLY A 273 2.22 1.34 -2.91
N LEU A 274 2.63 0.73 -1.80
CA LEU A 274 3.33 -0.56 -1.73
C LEU A 274 4.72 -0.56 -2.42
N LEU A 275 5.38 0.62 -2.49
CA LEU A 275 6.52 0.81 -3.40
C LEU A 275 7.76 0.02 -2.98
N GLY A 276 7.99 -0.20 -1.67
CA GLY A 276 9.15 -0.93 -1.18
C GLY A 276 9.10 -2.41 -1.49
N SER A 277 8.00 -3.08 -1.18
CA SER A 277 7.80 -4.49 -1.51
C SER A 277 7.73 -4.72 -3.01
N ALA A 278 7.08 -3.81 -3.75
CA ALA A 278 7.04 -3.84 -5.21
C ALA A 278 8.45 -3.73 -5.81
N ASN A 279 9.26 -2.78 -5.36
CA ASN A 279 10.65 -2.62 -5.81
C ASN A 279 11.47 -3.89 -5.55
N TYR A 280 11.31 -4.49 -4.35
CA TYR A 280 11.99 -5.74 -4.02
C TYR A 280 11.62 -6.87 -4.98
N VAL A 281 10.32 -7.15 -5.16
CA VAL A 281 9.84 -8.23 -6.04
C VAL A 281 10.24 -7.99 -7.50
N GLN A 282 10.15 -6.75 -7.98
CA GLN A 282 10.54 -6.35 -9.33
C GLN A 282 12.06 -6.46 -9.60
N SER A 283 12.88 -6.48 -8.55
CA SER A 283 14.32 -6.67 -8.67
C SER A 283 14.74 -8.13 -8.90
N LEU A 284 13.81 -9.07 -8.70
CA LEU A 284 14.08 -10.50 -8.76
C LEU A 284 13.79 -11.08 -10.15
N ASP A 285 14.68 -11.93 -10.62
CA ASP A 285 14.42 -12.76 -11.78
C ASP A 285 13.57 -14.00 -11.41
N VAL A 286 13.18 -14.79 -12.41
CA VAL A 286 12.31 -15.96 -12.23
C VAL A 286 12.94 -16.99 -11.26
N ASP A 287 14.24 -17.19 -11.31
CA ASP A 287 14.91 -18.16 -10.44
C ASP A 287 14.93 -17.69 -8.99
N ALA A 288 15.23 -16.42 -8.76
CA ALA A 288 15.17 -15.82 -7.43
C ALA A 288 13.73 -15.79 -6.87
N LEU A 289 12.73 -15.58 -7.73
CA LEU A 289 11.32 -15.70 -7.33
C LEU A 289 10.94 -17.15 -6.99
N LYS A 290 11.47 -18.15 -7.71
CA LYS A 290 11.28 -19.57 -7.37
C LYS A 290 11.91 -19.96 -6.04
N ASP A 291 12.99 -19.31 -5.65
CA ASP A 291 13.64 -19.55 -4.36
C ASP A 291 12.75 -19.12 -3.18
N ILE A 292 11.81 -18.19 -3.37
CA ILE A 292 10.85 -17.81 -2.36
C ILE A 292 9.68 -18.81 -2.38
N ALA A 293 9.59 -19.61 -1.32
CA ALA A 293 8.53 -20.61 -1.19
C ALA A 293 7.17 -19.99 -0.91
N LEU A 294 7.14 -19.03 0.03
CA LEU A 294 5.93 -18.32 0.44
C LEU A 294 6.30 -16.95 1.05
N TYR A 295 5.32 -16.07 1.14
CA TYR A 295 5.41 -14.79 1.83
C TYR A 295 4.30 -14.64 2.88
N LEU A 296 4.70 -14.29 4.10
CA LEU A 296 3.80 -14.02 5.21
C LEU A 296 3.78 -12.51 5.46
N ASN A 297 2.59 -11.90 5.38
CA ASN A 297 2.36 -10.47 5.56
C ASN A 297 1.67 -10.19 6.88
N PHE A 298 2.24 -9.28 7.66
CA PHE A 298 1.67 -8.90 8.94
C PHE A 298 1.58 -7.38 9.03
N ASP A 299 0.36 -6.88 8.91
CA ASP A 299 0.01 -5.49 8.81
C ASP A 299 -1.22 -5.22 9.67
N MET A 300 -1.08 -4.34 10.66
CA MET A 300 -2.10 -4.02 11.67
C MET A 300 -2.62 -5.24 12.44
N ILE A 301 -1.82 -5.73 13.38
CA ILE A 301 -2.12 -6.96 14.13
C ILE A 301 -2.51 -6.73 15.60
N ALA A 302 -2.72 -5.46 16.00
CA ALA A 302 -3.01 -5.08 17.38
C ALA A 302 -4.00 -3.91 17.49
N SER A 303 -5.00 -3.85 16.63
CA SER A 303 -6.04 -2.83 16.62
C SER A 303 -6.76 -2.72 17.96
N PRO A 304 -7.18 -1.53 18.42
CA PRO A 304 -7.75 -1.35 19.77
C PRO A 304 -9.12 -2.01 19.98
N ASN A 305 -9.88 -2.25 18.92
CA ASN A 305 -11.12 -3.02 18.92
C ASN A 305 -10.95 -4.24 17.99
N PRO A 306 -10.13 -5.25 18.37
CA PRO A 306 -9.53 -6.17 17.43
C PRO A 306 -10.52 -7.20 16.88
N GLY A 307 -10.49 -7.37 15.56
CA GLY A 307 -10.94 -8.57 14.88
C GLY A 307 -9.81 -9.62 14.81
N TYR A 308 -10.16 -10.85 14.43
CA TYR A 308 -9.19 -11.91 14.19
C TYR A 308 -9.41 -12.47 12.79
N PHE A 309 -8.74 -11.84 11.82
CA PHE A 309 -8.88 -12.19 10.41
C PHE A 309 -7.66 -12.95 9.90
N THR A 310 -7.89 -13.85 8.96
CA THR A 310 -6.87 -14.45 8.11
C THR A 310 -7.14 -14.07 6.67
N TYR A 311 -6.09 -13.85 5.87
CA TYR A 311 -6.28 -13.62 4.44
C TYR A 311 -6.85 -14.85 3.76
N ASP A 312 -7.91 -14.65 2.95
CA ASP A 312 -8.72 -15.67 2.27
C ASP A 312 -7.92 -16.36 1.14
N GLY A 313 -7.08 -17.32 1.53
CA GLY A 313 -6.18 -18.03 0.63
C GLY A 313 -6.86 -19.08 -0.24
N ASP A 314 -8.05 -19.55 0.14
CA ASP A 314 -8.84 -20.49 -0.66
C ASP A 314 -9.97 -19.79 -1.44
N GLN A 315 -10.09 -18.47 -1.28
CA GLN A 315 -11.10 -17.63 -1.90
C GLN A 315 -12.54 -18.12 -1.66
N SER A 316 -12.78 -18.62 -0.44
CA SER A 316 -14.07 -19.18 -0.02
C SER A 316 -15.12 -18.09 0.28
N THR A 317 -14.67 -16.88 0.60
CA THR A 317 -15.60 -15.76 0.85
C THR A 317 -16.18 -15.24 -0.45
N ARG A 318 -17.51 -15.20 -0.51
CA ARG A 318 -18.21 -14.64 -1.67
C ARG A 318 -18.02 -13.13 -1.69
N LEU A 319 -17.28 -12.67 -2.69
CA LEU A 319 -17.16 -11.24 -2.98
C LEU A 319 -18.38 -10.75 -3.79
N ASP A 320 -18.61 -9.43 -3.72
CA ASP A 320 -19.50 -8.75 -4.65
C ASP A 320 -19.09 -9.15 -6.08
N PRO A 321 -20.04 -9.59 -6.96
CA PRO A 321 -19.74 -9.94 -8.34
C PRO A 321 -19.01 -8.83 -9.15
N GLN A 322 -19.04 -7.59 -8.67
CA GLN A 322 -18.31 -6.47 -9.27
C GLN A 322 -16.85 -6.35 -8.78
N GLN A 323 -16.47 -7.09 -7.75
CA GLN A 323 -15.11 -7.19 -7.22
C GLN A 323 -14.58 -8.58 -7.52
N SER A 324 -13.91 -8.75 -8.67
CA SER A 324 -13.16 -9.97 -8.96
C SER A 324 -11.73 -9.79 -8.47
N PRO A 325 -11.35 -10.31 -7.29
CA PRO A 325 -9.95 -10.29 -6.87
C PRO A 325 -9.12 -11.14 -7.83
N PRO A 326 -7.84 -10.83 -8.00
CA PRO A 326 -6.93 -11.69 -8.72
C PRO A 326 -6.93 -13.08 -8.09
N ARG A 327 -6.69 -14.12 -8.90
CA ARG A 327 -6.55 -15.49 -8.38
C ARG A 327 -5.35 -15.57 -7.45
N VAL A 328 -5.57 -16.03 -6.23
CA VAL A 328 -4.52 -16.21 -5.23
C VAL A 328 -3.62 -17.39 -5.61
N PRO A 329 -2.29 -17.27 -5.48
CA PRO A 329 -1.36 -18.34 -5.86
C PRO A 329 -1.56 -19.63 -5.09
N GLU A 330 -1.27 -20.75 -5.76
CA GLU A 330 -1.31 -22.07 -5.16
C GLU A 330 -0.41 -22.15 -3.92
N GLY A 331 -0.94 -22.72 -2.83
CA GLY A 331 -0.31 -22.78 -1.52
C GLY A 331 -0.87 -21.77 -0.50
N SER A 332 -1.54 -20.70 -0.96
CA SER A 332 -2.12 -19.68 -0.06
C SER A 332 -3.21 -20.25 0.84
N ALA A 333 -4.05 -21.16 0.33
CA ALA A 333 -5.05 -21.86 1.13
C ALA A 333 -4.43 -22.70 2.28
N GLY A 334 -3.22 -23.23 2.08
CA GLY A 334 -2.47 -23.95 3.13
C GLY A 334 -2.02 -23.00 4.24
N ILE A 335 -1.58 -21.78 3.89
CA ILE A 335 -1.16 -20.76 4.84
C ILE A 335 -2.36 -20.30 5.68
N GLU A 336 -3.49 -20.02 5.04
CA GLU A 336 -4.74 -19.67 5.71
C GLU A 336 -5.13 -20.76 6.74
N ARG A 337 -5.23 -22.02 6.31
CA ARG A 337 -5.56 -23.14 7.22
C ARG A 337 -4.61 -23.24 8.42
N THR A 338 -3.32 -22.96 8.20
CA THR A 338 -2.31 -22.95 9.27
C THR A 338 -2.61 -21.87 10.31
N LEU A 339 -2.88 -20.65 9.85
CA LEU A 339 -3.18 -19.51 10.73
C LEU A 339 -4.55 -19.63 11.40
N VAL A 340 -5.58 -20.08 10.68
CA VAL A 340 -6.90 -20.41 11.26
C VAL A 340 -6.75 -21.46 12.37
N GLY A 341 -5.96 -22.52 12.10
CA GLY A 341 -5.69 -23.56 13.08
C GLY A 341 -4.97 -23.04 14.33
N TYR A 342 -4.03 -22.12 14.14
CA TYR A 342 -3.34 -21.46 15.24
C TYR A 342 -4.30 -20.57 16.07
N LEU A 343 -5.07 -19.69 15.42
CA LEU A 343 -6.02 -18.80 16.11
C LEU A 343 -7.04 -19.61 16.91
N LYS A 344 -7.52 -20.74 16.38
CA LYS A 344 -8.40 -21.66 17.10
C LYS A 344 -7.72 -22.21 18.35
N GLN A 345 -6.44 -22.60 18.28
CA GLN A 345 -5.68 -23.03 19.48
C GLN A 345 -5.52 -21.90 20.51
N ALA A 346 -5.45 -20.67 20.05
CA ALA A 346 -5.41 -19.47 20.90
C ALA A 346 -6.80 -19.03 21.41
N GLY A 347 -7.84 -19.82 21.13
CA GLY A 347 -9.22 -19.54 21.58
C GLY A 347 -9.96 -18.49 20.76
N LYS A 348 -9.48 -18.21 19.53
CA LYS A 348 -10.12 -17.25 18.61
C LYS A 348 -10.65 -17.95 17.37
N THR A 349 -11.87 -17.60 16.98
CA THR A 349 -12.44 -18.03 15.70
C THR A 349 -12.05 -17.02 14.63
N ALA A 350 -11.31 -17.44 13.63
CA ALA A 350 -10.94 -16.58 12.51
C ALA A 350 -12.13 -16.31 11.58
N GLN A 351 -12.11 -15.14 10.96
CA GLN A 351 -12.90 -14.82 9.78
C GLN A 351 -11.98 -14.44 8.64
N ASP A 352 -12.46 -14.57 7.40
CA ASP A 352 -11.67 -14.22 6.23
C ASP A 352 -11.59 -12.70 6.05
N THR A 353 -10.44 -12.25 5.56
CA THR A 353 -10.27 -10.95 4.92
C THR A 353 -9.77 -11.13 3.50
N SER A 354 -10.28 -10.34 2.57
CA SER A 354 -9.92 -10.49 1.15
C SER A 354 -8.51 -9.96 0.86
N PHE A 355 -7.89 -10.52 -0.18
CA PHE A 355 -6.71 -9.93 -0.82
C PHE A 355 -7.16 -8.77 -1.71
N ASP A 356 -7.35 -7.59 -1.15
CA ASP A 356 -7.86 -6.38 -1.82
C ASP A 356 -6.75 -5.51 -2.45
N GLY A 357 -5.49 -5.94 -2.35
CA GLY A 357 -4.33 -5.23 -2.92
C GLY A 357 -3.85 -4.04 -2.08
N ARG A 358 -4.22 -3.95 -0.80
CA ARG A 358 -3.92 -2.81 0.07
C ARG A 358 -2.78 -3.05 1.06
N SER A 359 -2.00 -4.10 0.89
CA SER A 359 -0.80 -4.35 1.70
C SER A 359 0.28 -5.06 0.88
N ASP A 360 1.46 -5.18 1.44
CA ASP A 360 2.70 -5.65 0.77
C ASP A 360 2.66 -7.06 0.19
N TYR A 361 1.63 -7.85 0.46
CA TYR A 361 1.42 -9.14 -0.19
C TYR A 361 1.18 -9.01 -1.70
N GLU A 362 0.72 -7.86 -2.18
CA GLU A 362 0.21 -7.68 -3.55
C GLU A 362 1.26 -8.03 -4.62
N SER A 363 2.48 -7.51 -4.50
CA SER A 363 3.55 -7.79 -5.47
C SER A 363 3.98 -9.26 -5.45
N PHE A 364 3.96 -9.91 -4.27
CA PHE A 364 4.24 -11.35 -4.14
C PHE A 364 3.13 -12.18 -4.79
N THR A 365 1.88 -11.81 -4.59
CA THR A 365 0.72 -12.44 -5.26
C THR A 365 0.86 -12.37 -6.77
N ARG A 366 1.18 -11.18 -7.32
CA ARG A 366 1.41 -10.99 -8.77
C ARG A 366 2.57 -11.82 -9.31
N ALA A 367 3.60 -12.02 -8.50
CA ALA A 367 4.72 -12.88 -8.85
C ALA A 367 4.40 -14.39 -8.79
N GLY A 368 3.20 -14.75 -8.31
CA GLY A 368 2.78 -16.15 -8.16
C GLY A 368 3.32 -16.81 -6.87
N ILE A 369 3.78 -16.03 -5.90
CA ILE A 369 4.25 -16.53 -4.61
C ILE A 369 3.05 -16.73 -3.68
N PRO A 370 2.87 -17.90 -3.04
CA PRO A 370 1.82 -18.11 -2.04
C PRO A 370 1.93 -17.10 -0.90
N VAL A 371 0.81 -16.55 -0.49
CA VAL A 371 0.75 -15.48 0.51
C VAL A 371 -0.29 -15.79 1.59
N GLY A 372 -0.08 -15.23 2.77
CA GLY A 372 -1.05 -15.25 3.86
C GLY A 372 -0.59 -14.36 5.01
N GLY A 373 -1.41 -14.26 6.04
CA GLY A 373 -1.15 -13.45 7.21
C GLY A 373 -2.39 -13.30 8.09
N VAL A 374 -2.25 -12.54 9.16
CA VAL A 374 -3.36 -12.17 10.05
C VAL A 374 -3.55 -10.65 10.04
N PHE A 375 -4.76 -10.21 10.35
CA PHE A 375 -5.15 -8.81 10.37
C PHE A 375 -6.17 -8.57 11.48
N THR A 376 -6.17 -7.40 12.11
CA THR A 376 -7.09 -7.09 13.20
C THR A 376 -8.16 -6.05 12.85
N GLY A 377 -8.19 -5.60 11.60
CA GLY A 377 -9.18 -4.64 11.09
C GLY A 377 -8.71 -3.19 11.20
N ALA A 378 -9.24 -2.36 10.32
CA ALA A 378 -8.96 -0.93 10.22
C ALA A 378 -10.23 -0.09 10.48
N VAL A 379 -10.67 0.72 9.51
CA VAL A 379 -11.76 1.70 9.68
C VAL A 379 -13.17 1.11 9.59
N THR A 380 -13.31 -0.15 9.20
CA THR A 380 -14.62 -0.82 9.13
C THR A 380 -15.17 -1.04 10.53
N ASP A 381 -16.45 -0.82 10.71
CA ASP A 381 -17.11 -1.04 12.00
C ASP A 381 -17.27 -2.53 12.30
N MET A 382 -17.00 -2.90 13.55
CA MET A 382 -17.27 -4.24 14.05
C MET A 382 -18.77 -4.50 14.08
N THR A 383 -19.22 -5.62 13.53
CA THR A 383 -20.63 -6.03 13.57
C THR A 383 -21.01 -6.60 14.93
N ASP A 384 -22.32 -6.64 15.25
CA ASP A 384 -22.83 -7.30 16.45
C ASP A 384 -22.37 -8.77 16.55
N GLN A 385 -22.37 -9.48 15.41
CA GLN A 385 -21.92 -10.87 15.36
C GLN A 385 -20.43 -11.01 15.67
N GLN A 386 -19.60 -10.10 15.17
CA GLN A 386 -18.17 -10.09 15.45
C GLN A 386 -17.87 -9.73 16.89
N ALA A 387 -18.61 -8.78 17.48
CA ALA A 387 -18.50 -8.46 18.90
C ALA A 387 -18.87 -9.64 19.80
N GLN A 388 -19.90 -10.43 19.44
CA GLN A 388 -20.23 -11.67 20.13
C GLN A 388 -19.12 -12.73 19.99
N LEU A 389 -18.45 -12.77 18.85
CA LEU A 389 -17.42 -13.77 18.57
C LEU A 389 -16.08 -13.46 19.26
N TRP A 390 -15.68 -12.19 19.28
CA TRP A 390 -14.33 -11.76 19.71
C TRP A 390 -14.32 -10.92 20.99
N GLY A 391 -15.47 -10.41 21.44
CA GLY A 391 -15.57 -9.29 22.34
C GLY A 391 -15.37 -7.97 21.59
N GLY A 392 -15.33 -6.87 22.29
CA GLY A 392 -15.17 -5.54 21.71
C GLY A 392 -16.48 -4.79 21.53
N ALA A 393 -16.46 -3.68 20.82
CA ALA A 393 -17.56 -2.74 20.67
C ALA A 393 -18.15 -2.79 19.27
N ALA A 394 -19.36 -3.36 19.15
CA ALA A 394 -20.12 -3.33 17.91
C ALA A 394 -20.45 -1.89 17.48
N GLY A 395 -20.48 -1.62 16.18
CA GLY A 395 -20.76 -0.31 15.62
C GLY A 395 -19.63 0.70 15.84
N GLN A 396 -18.45 0.23 16.24
CA GLN A 396 -17.23 1.02 16.30
C GLN A 396 -16.19 0.46 15.34
N PRO A 397 -15.33 1.30 14.75
CA PRO A 397 -14.22 0.82 13.94
C PRO A 397 -13.33 -0.16 14.69
N PHE A 398 -12.72 -1.10 13.97
CA PHE A 398 -11.68 -1.94 14.56
C PHE A 398 -10.50 -1.08 15.03
N ASP A 399 -10.11 -0.10 14.21
CA ASP A 399 -9.09 0.90 14.57
C ASP A 399 -9.54 2.32 14.19
N PRO A 400 -10.07 3.11 15.14
CA PRO A 400 -10.41 4.51 14.91
C PRO A 400 -9.19 5.42 14.76
N ASN A 401 -7.98 4.91 15.04
CA ASN A 401 -6.73 5.66 14.96
C ASN A 401 -6.00 5.46 13.63
N TYR A 402 -6.53 4.61 12.76
CA TYR A 402 -5.94 4.33 11.44
C TYR A 402 -5.63 5.62 10.67
N HIS A 403 -4.38 5.79 10.26
CA HIS A 403 -3.86 6.99 9.59
C HIS A 403 -4.04 8.31 10.37
N GLN A 404 -4.08 8.23 11.69
CA GLN A 404 -4.27 9.39 12.56
C GLN A 404 -3.05 9.61 13.49
N LYS A 405 -2.91 10.84 13.97
CA LYS A 405 -1.92 11.18 15.01
C LYS A 405 -2.11 10.39 16.32
N THR A 406 -3.26 9.77 16.48
CA THR A 406 -3.64 8.97 17.65
C THR A 406 -3.30 7.49 17.51
N ASP A 407 -2.67 7.06 16.41
CA ASP A 407 -2.12 5.70 16.31
C ASP A 407 -0.82 5.56 17.11
N THR A 408 -0.97 5.48 18.40
CA THR A 408 0.08 5.58 19.43
C THR A 408 0.16 4.33 20.30
N LEU A 409 1.26 4.22 21.06
CA LEU A 409 1.55 3.06 21.91
C LEU A 409 0.45 2.71 22.93
N ASP A 410 -0.24 3.70 23.47
CA ASP A 410 -1.33 3.52 24.44
C ASP A 410 -2.64 3.01 23.80
N ARG A 411 -2.71 2.92 22.49
CA ARG A 411 -3.88 2.40 21.73
C ARG A 411 -3.73 0.94 21.32
N ILE A 412 -2.58 0.34 21.54
CA ILE A 412 -2.33 -1.06 21.20
C ILE A 412 -3.13 -2.00 22.10
N ASP A 413 -3.90 -2.91 21.51
CA ASP A 413 -4.47 -4.04 22.23
C ASP A 413 -3.39 -5.11 22.45
N GLN A 414 -2.90 -5.19 23.70
CA GLN A 414 -1.80 -6.10 24.04
C GLN A 414 -2.19 -7.58 23.96
N THR A 415 -3.48 -7.90 24.11
CA THR A 415 -3.97 -9.27 23.94
C THR A 415 -3.92 -9.68 22.47
N ALA A 416 -4.38 -8.81 21.58
CA ALA A 416 -4.29 -9.04 20.15
C ALA A 416 -2.82 -9.11 19.70
N LEU A 417 -1.96 -8.22 20.20
CA LEU A 417 -0.53 -8.25 19.93
C LEU A 417 0.11 -9.57 20.36
N ASP A 418 -0.23 -10.07 21.57
CA ASP A 418 0.27 -11.37 22.06
C ASP A 418 -0.14 -12.52 21.16
N ILE A 419 -1.43 -12.61 20.84
CA ILE A 419 -1.99 -13.69 20.02
C ILE A 419 -1.40 -13.64 18.61
N ASN A 420 -1.46 -12.49 17.95
CA ASN A 420 -1.03 -12.37 16.56
C ASN A 420 0.50 -12.34 16.40
N GLY A 421 1.23 -11.75 17.34
CA GLY A 421 2.68 -11.83 17.36
C GLY A 421 3.19 -13.27 17.52
N LYS A 422 2.50 -14.07 18.33
CA LYS A 422 2.79 -15.51 18.41
C LYS A 422 2.34 -16.27 17.15
N ALA A 423 1.33 -15.79 16.40
CA ALA A 423 0.98 -16.36 15.09
C ALA A 423 2.12 -16.17 14.08
N VAL A 424 2.80 -14.99 14.10
CA VAL A 424 4.02 -14.76 13.30
C VAL A 424 5.06 -15.81 13.62
N ALA A 425 5.44 -15.94 14.88
CA ALA A 425 6.46 -16.89 15.32
C ALA A 425 6.07 -18.36 15.08
N TYR A 426 4.77 -18.67 15.19
CA TYR A 426 4.25 -20.02 14.93
C TYR A 426 4.37 -20.39 13.46
N SER A 427 3.90 -19.53 12.56
CA SER A 427 3.94 -19.78 11.12
C SER A 427 5.37 -19.81 10.59
N VAL A 428 6.22 -18.88 11.01
CA VAL A 428 7.65 -18.89 10.66
C VAL A 428 8.34 -20.16 11.16
N GLY A 429 8.13 -20.53 12.43
CA GLY A 429 8.75 -21.74 12.99
C GLY A 429 8.27 -23.04 12.34
N LEU A 430 7.00 -23.09 11.91
CA LEU A 430 6.45 -24.24 11.19
C LEU A 430 7.07 -24.35 9.81
N TYR A 431 6.99 -23.29 9.00
CA TYR A 431 7.44 -23.31 7.62
C TYR A 431 8.97 -23.35 7.48
N ALA A 432 9.72 -22.85 8.44
CA ALA A 432 11.16 -23.01 8.49
C ALA A 432 11.58 -24.49 8.62
N GLN A 433 10.70 -25.36 9.13
CA GLN A 433 10.94 -26.80 9.26
C GLN A 433 10.29 -27.62 8.15
N ASP A 434 9.07 -27.27 7.72
CA ASP A 434 8.28 -28.11 6.83
C ASP A 434 7.37 -27.30 5.92
N LEU A 435 7.62 -27.38 4.60
CA LEU A 435 6.80 -26.81 3.53
C LEU A 435 5.92 -27.86 2.86
N SER A 436 6.07 -29.15 3.22
CA SER A 436 5.49 -30.28 2.51
C SER A 436 4.05 -30.59 2.95
N GLY A 437 3.43 -31.50 2.20
CA GLY A 437 2.16 -32.12 2.55
C GLY A 437 0.99 -31.16 2.58
N ARG A 438 0.24 -31.19 3.67
CA ARG A 438 -0.98 -30.36 3.87
C ARG A 438 -0.73 -28.84 3.91
N ASN A 439 0.52 -28.41 4.00
CA ASN A 439 0.89 -27.00 3.93
C ASN A 439 0.66 -26.43 2.53
N GLY A 440 0.63 -27.29 1.50
CA GLY A 440 0.19 -26.95 0.15
C GLY A 440 1.17 -26.11 -0.67
N VAL A 441 2.39 -25.87 -0.15
CA VAL A 441 3.40 -25.08 -0.87
C VAL A 441 4.08 -25.96 -1.93
N PRO A 442 4.06 -25.57 -3.23
CA PRO A 442 4.72 -26.33 -4.27
C PRO A 442 6.24 -26.46 -4.04
N VAL A 443 6.82 -27.59 -4.44
CA VAL A 443 8.28 -27.74 -4.51
C VAL A 443 8.86 -26.79 -5.54
N ARG A 444 10.14 -26.38 -5.38
CA ARG A 444 10.77 -25.31 -6.17
C ARG A 444 10.58 -25.47 -7.68
N ASP A 445 10.76 -26.68 -8.21
CA ASP A 445 10.70 -26.92 -9.65
C ASP A 445 9.27 -26.78 -10.22
N ASP A 446 8.26 -27.03 -9.40
CA ASP A 446 6.83 -26.91 -9.77
C ASP A 446 6.26 -25.51 -9.53
N ARG A 447 7.05 -24.57 -8.94
CA ARG A 447 6.60 -23.21 -8.68
C ARG A 447 6.45 -22.41 -9.96
N THR A 448 5.24 -21.98 -10.28
CA THR A 448 4.99 -21.03 -11.35
C THR A 448 5.23 -19.61 -10.81
N ARG A 449 6.14 -18.87 -11.43
CA ARG A 449 6.52 -17.51 -11.05
C ARG A 449 6.49 -16.58 -12.25
N HIS A 450 6.15 -15.35 -12.00
CA HIS A 450 6.04 -14.29 -13.01
C HIS A 450 6.90 -13.10 -12.61
N VAL A 451 7.76 -12.64 -13.50
CA VAL A 451 8.47 -11.37 -13.30
C VAL A 451 7.44 -10.24 -13.31
N VAL A 452 7.43 -9.46 -12.24
CA VAL A 452 6.55 -8.30 -12.13
C VAL A 452 7.23 -7.12 -12.80
N ALA A 453 6.63 -6.60 -13.87
CA ALA A 453 7.16 -5.43 -14.56
C ALA A 453 7.14 -4.19 -13.63
N LYS A 454 8.13 -3.32 -13.79
CA LYS A 454 8.09 -1.98 -13.19
C LYS A 454 6.91 -1.24 -13.80
N SER A 455 5.95 -0.90 -12.97
CA SER A 455 4.74 -0.17 -13.35
C SER A 455 5.05 1.28 -13.72
#